data_dc0686de8e876cb4fe288292d10ffac7
#
_entry.id   dc0686de8e876cb4fe288292d10ffac7
#
_cell.length_a   1.000
_cell.length_b   1.000
_cell.length_c   1.000
_cell.angle_alpha   90.00
_cell.angle_beta   90.00
_cell.angle_gamma   90.00
#
_symmetry.space_group_name_H-M   'P 1'
#
loop_
_entity.id
_entity.type
_entity.pdbx_description
1 polymer ?
#
loop_
_entity_poly.entity_id
_entity_poly.type
_entity_poly.pdbx_seq_one_letter_code
_entity_poly.pdbx_strand_id
1 'polypeptide(L)'
;MLAEAKREAERIVKEARDEQKRLIGEEEIVKQAERQAEEIIEDARAREREIRLGAEDYADDILNTLEVNLQKFIAAVQRGRDRLQGREEAEVG
;
A
#
# COMPACT_ATOMS: atom_id res chain seq x y z
N MET A 1 -11.36 -26.48 63.55
CA MET A 1 -9.97 -26.26 63.11
C MET A 1 -9.66 -26.92 61.75
N LEU A 2 -9.83 -28.24 61.61
CA LEU A 2 -9.53 -28.91 60.35
C LEU A 2 -10.46 -28.46 59.21
N ALA A 3 -11.74 -28.27 59.49
CA ALA A 3 -12.72 -27.82 58.48
C ALA A 3 -12.45 -26.40 58.03
N GLU A 4 -12.00 -25.50 58.88
CA GLU A 4 -11.61 -24.14 58.54
C GLU A 4 -10.35 -24.10 57.68
N ALA A 5 -9.37 -24.93 57.99
CA ALA A 5 -8.14 -25.05 57.21
C ALA A 5 -8.41 -25.55 55.78
N LYS A 6 -9.32 -26.52 55.62
CA LYS A 6 -9.73 -27.02 54.31
C LYS A 6 -10.45 -25.95 53.46
N ARG A 7 -11.35 -25.19 54.09
CA ARG A 7 -12.05 -24.08 53.43
C ARG A 7 -11.09 -23.01 52.92
N GLU A 8 -10.12 -22.65 53.78
CA GLU A 8 -9.10 -21.68 53.43
C GLU A 8 -8.25 -22.16 52.25
N ALA A 9 -7.82 -23.42 52.26
CA ALA A 9 -7.06 -24.01 51.17
C ALA A 9 -7.86 -24.02 49.85
N GLU A 10 -9.15 -24.40 49.90
CA GLU A 10 -10.02 -24.39 48.72
C GLU A 10 -10.22 -23.00 48.16
N ARG A 11 -10.36 -21.98 49.04
CA ARG A 11 -10.46 -20.58 48.63
C ARG A 11 -9.21 -20.11 47.90
N ILE A 12 -8.04 -20.40 48.43
CA ILE A 12 -6.75 -20.03 47.85
C ILE A 12 -6.60 -20.64 46.46
N VAL A 13 -6.92 -21.94 46.33
CA VAL A 13 -6.84 -22.63 45.01
C VAL A 13 -7.82 -22.04 43.99
N LYS A 14 -9.03 -21.75 44.43
CA LYS A 14 -10.02 -21.13 43.55
C LYS A 14 -9.58 -19.75 43.06
N GLU A 15 -9.10 -18.91 43.94
CA GLU A 15 -8.59 -17.57 43.61
C GLU A 15 -7.41 -17.66 42.64
N ALA A 16 -6.49 -18.60 42.83
CA ALA A 16 -5.37 -18.81 41.93
C ALA A 16 -5.80 -19.24 40.53
N ARG A 17 -6.80 -20.14 40.44
CA ARG A 17 -7.37 -20.56 39.13
C ARG A 17 -8.09 -19.43 38.41
N ASP A 18 -8.85 -18.62 39.16
CA ASP A 18 -9.56 -17.49 38.59
C ASP A 18 -8.57 -16.44 38.05
N GLU A 19 -7.50 -16.17 38.78
CA GLU A 19 -6.43 -15.28 38.38
C GLU A 19 -5.71 -15.79 37.13
N GLN A 20 -5.42 -17.09 37.08
CA GLN A 20 -4.82 -17.71 35.90
C GLN A 20 -5.70 -17.58 34.64
N LYS A 21 -7.00 -17.82 34.78
CA LYS A 21 -7.96 -17.65 33.68
C LYS A 21 -8.01 -16.20 33.20
N ARG A 22 -7.99 -15.26 34.15
CA ARG A 22 -7.97 -13.83 33.82
C ARG A 22 -6.73 -13.44 33.05
N LEU A 23 -5.54 -13.88 33.47
CA LEU A 23 -4.27 -13.61 32.82
C LEU A 23 -4.21 -14.22 31.42
N ILE A 24 -4.70 -15.47 31.26
CA ILE A 24 -4.79 -16.11 29.95
C ILE A 24 -5.72 -15.34 29.01
N GLY A 25 -6.86 -14.87 29.53
CA GLY A 25 -7.79 -14.05 28.76
C GLY A 25 -7.18 -12.73 28.29
N GLU A 26 -6.44 -12.06 29.17
CA GLU A 26 -5.73 -10.82 28.82
C GLU A 26 -4.66 -11.07 27.77
N GLU A 27 -3.90 -12.14 27.87
CA GLU A 27 -2.90 -12.53 26.87
C GLU A 27 -3.53 -12.79 25.50
N GLU A 28 -4.65 -13.50 25.47
CA GLU A 28 -5.38 -13.76 24.21
C GLU A 28 -5.91 -12.46 23.58
N ILE A 29 -6.41 -11.53 24.38
CA ILE A 29 -6.86 -10.23 23.91
C ILE A 29 -5.70 -9.46 23.28
N VAL A 30 -4.54 -9.45 23.91
CA VAL A 30 -3.34 -8.79 23.38
C VAL A 30 -2.91 -9.43 22.06
N LYS A 31 -2.88 -10.75 21.99
CA LYS A 31 -2.54 -11.46 20.74
C LYS A 31 -3.52 -11.16 19.62
N GLN A 32 -4.80 -11.09 19.91
CA GLN A 32 -5.83 -10.69 18.93
C GLN A 32 -5.60 -9.26 18.45
N ALA A 33 -5.31 -8.34 19.37
CA ALA A 33 -5.05 -6.95 19.05
C ALA A 33 -3.80 -6.81 18.15
N GLU A 34 -2.75 -7.55 18.43
CA GLU A 34 -1.53 -7.59 17.63
C GLU A 34 -1.81 -8.09 16.20
N ARG A 35 -2.59 -9.17 16.07
CA ARG A 35 -2.99 -9.71 14.76
C ARG A 35 -3.81 -8.71 13.96
N GLN A 36 -4.76 -8.06 14.61
CA GLN A 36 -5.58 -7.03 13.95
C GLN A 36 -4.72 -5.84 13.50
N ALA A 37 -3.77 -5.42 14.34
CA ALA A 37 -2.85 -4.35 13.99
C ALA A 37 -1.99 -4.71 12.78
N GLU A 38 -1.49 -5.94 12.70
CA GLU A 38 -0.72 -6.43 11.56
C GLU A 38 -1.56 -6.44 10.29
N GLU A 39 -2.81 -6.92 10.36
CA GLU A 39 -3.73 -6.92 9.22
C GLU A 39 -4.02 -5.51 8.72
N ILE A 40 -4.25 -4.57 9.63
CA ILE A 40 -4.49 -3.16 9.28
C ILE A 40 -3.28 -2.57 8.57
N ILE A 41 -2.07 -2.85 9.06
CA ILE A 41 -0.84 -2.36 8.46
C ILE A 41 -0.63 -2.97 7.06
N GLU A 42 -0.84 -4.28 6.92
CA GLU A 42 -0.71 -4.97 5.63
C GLU A 42 -1.71 -4.44 4.60
N ASP A 43 -2.97 -4.24 5.01
CA ASP A 43 -4.00 -3.68 4.15
C ASP A 43 -3.64 -2.25 3.72
N ALA A 44 -3.14 -1.44 4.65
CA ALA A 44 -2.71 -0.08 4.35
C ALA A 44 -1.54 -0.05 3.36
N ARG A 45 -0.57 -0.95 3.52
CA ARG A 45 0.57 -1.10 2.59
C ARG A 45 0.12 -1.55 1.21
N ALA A 46 -0.83 -2.48 1.15
CA ALA A 46 -1.38 -2.95 -0.11
C ALA A 46 -2.11 -1.82 -0.86
N ARG A 47 -2.92 -1.05 -0.15
CA ARG A 47 -3.63 0.11 -0.72
C ARG A 47 -2.67 1.20 -1.18
N GLU A 48 -1.64 1.50 -0.39
CA GLU A 48 -0.61 2.47 -0.78
C GLU A 48 0.06 2.04 -2.07
N ARG A 49 0.41 0.76 -2.19
CA ARG A 49 1.04 0.21 -3.39
C ARG A 49 0.13 0.31 -4.61
N GLU A 50 -1.14 -0.04 -4.46
CA GLU A 50 -2.13 0.09 -5.55
C GLU A 50 -2.28 1.52 -6.02
N ILE A 51 -2.40 2.46 -5.08
CA ILE A 51 -2.53 3.89 -5.39
C ILE A 51 -1.27 4.39 -6.10
N ARG A 52 -0.09 4.02 -5.61
CA ARG A 52 1.18 4.43 -6.19
C ARG A 52 1.35 3.88 -7.61
N LEU A 53 1.09 2.58 -7.81
CA LEU A 53 1.20 1.95 -9.12
C LEU A 53 0.18 2.54 -10.09
N GLY A 54 -1.04 2.79 -9.65
CA GLY A 54 -2.06 3.42 -10.47
C GLY A 54 -1.68 4.85 -10.88
N ALA A 55 -1.10 5.61 -9.95
CA ALA A 55 -0.62 6.96 -10.23
C ALA A 55 0.57 6.95 -11.21
N GLU A 56 1.50 6.01 -11.04
CA GLU A 56 2.64 5.84 -11.94
C GLU A 56 2.18 5.45 -13.35
N ASP A 57 1.25 4.52 -13.48
CA ASP A 57 0.68 4.11 -14.76
C ASP A 57 -0.04 5.28 -15.45
N TYR A 58 -0.80 6.05 -14.70
CA TYR A 58 -1.47 7.24 -15.23
C TYR A 58 -0.47 8.28 -15.73
N ALA A 59 0.58 8.53 -14.97
CA ALA A 59 1.65 9.45 -15.39
C ALA A 59 2.37 8.95 -16.64
N ASP A 60 2.65 7.66 -16.71
CA ASP A 60 3.29 7.05 -17.87
C ASP A 60 2.41 7.18 -19.13
N ASP A 61 1.11 6.96 -19.00
CA ASP A 61 0.17 7.14 -20.10
C ASP A 61 0.15 8.59 -20.62
N ILE A 62 0.16 9.57 -19.71
CA ILE A 62 0.22 10.99 -20.07
C ILE A 62 1.52 11.29 -20.82
N LEU A 63 2.65 10.82 -20.31
CA LEU A 63 3.96 11.04 -20.92
C LEU A 63 4.04 10.35 -22.29
N ASN A 64 3.48 9.16 -22.43
CA ASN A 64 3.42 8.46 -23.72
C ASN A 64 2.60 9.24 -24.75
N THR A 65 1.45 9.76 -24.34
CA THR A 65 0.61 10.60 -25.23
C THR A 65 1.36 11.86 -25.63
N LEU A 66 2.06 12.50 -24.71
CA LEU A 66 2.87 13.67 -25.00
C LEU A 66 4.00 13.34 -25.97
N GLU A 67 4.70 12.23 -25.78
CA GLU A 67 5.75 11.77 -26.69
C GLU A 67 5.23 11.57 -28.10
N VAL A 68 4.10 10.89 -28.26
CA VAL A 68 3.47 10.70 -29.58
C VAL A 68 3.14 12.05 -30.23
N ASN A 69 2.59 12.98 -29.48
CA ASN A 69 2.25 14.31 -29.99
C ASN A 69 3.51 15.09 -30.39
N LEU A 70 4.57 15.03 -29.58
CA LEU A 70 5.85 15.67 -29.92
C LEU A 70 6.46 15.09 -31.17
N GLN A 71 6.40 13.78 -31.37
CA GLN A 71 6.86 13.13 -32.61
C GLN A 71 6.11 13.63 -33.84
N LYS A 72 4.80 13.81 -33.71
CA LYS A 72 3.98 14.38 -34.79
C LYS A 72 4.36 15.82 -35.09
N PHE A 73 4.65 16.64 -34.08
CA PHE A 73 5.13 18.00 -34.26
C PHE A 73 6.49 18.03 -34.94
N ILE A 74 7.41 17.18 -34.51
CA ILE A 74 8.73 17.06 -35.13
C ILE A 74 8.59 16.69 -36.60
N ALA A 75 7.77 15.71 -36.94
CA ALA A 75 7.52 15.29 -38.28
C ALA A 75 6.93 16.43 -39.16
N ALA A 76 6.00 17.21 -38.57
CA ALA A 76 5.42 18.37 -39.27
C ALA A 76 6.47 19.45 -39.55
N VAL A 77 7.35 19.74 -38.59
CA VAL A 77 8.46 20.68 -38.76
C VAL A 77 9.41 20.21 -39.85
N GLN A 78 9.78 18.94 -39.84
CA GLN A 78 10.67 18.37 -40.87
C GLN A 78 10.07 18.48 -42.25
N ARG A 79 8.78 18.17 -42.39
CA ARG A 79 8.10 18.32 -43.69
C ARG A 79 8.07 19.78 -44.17
N GLY A 80 7.85 20.72 -43.25
CA GLY A 80 7.89 22.14 -43.54
C GLY A 80 9.27 22.60 -44.00
N ARG A 81 10.31 22.14 -43.34
CA ARG A 81 11.70 22.46 -43.70
C ARG A 81 12.08 21.86 -45.07
N ASP A 82 11.71 20.61 -45.29
CA ASP A 82 11.95 19.92 -46.56
C ASP A 82 11.25 20.64 -47.72
N ARG A 83 10.03 21.11 -47.51
CA ARG A 83 9.26 21.86 -48.48
C ARG A 83 9.95 23.18 -48.82
N LEU A 84 10.46 23.88 -47.82
CA LEU A 84 11.20 25.14 -48.04
C LEU A 84 12.52 24.91 -48.74
N GLN A 85 13.26 23.86 -48.40
CA GLN A 85 14.49 23.48 -49.06
C GLN A 85 14.26 23.09 -50.56
N GLY A 86 13.23 22.29 -50.79
CA GLY A 86 12.83 21.95 -52.14
C GLY A 86 12.42 23.15 -52.99
N ARG A 87 11.76 24.12 -52.37
CA ARG A 87 11.39 25.38 -53.01
C ARG A 87 12.62 26.23 -53.36
N GLU A 88 13.60 26.31 -52.47
CA GLU A 88 14.87 27.01 -52.73
C GLU A 88 15.62 26.35 -53.89
N GLU A 89 15.71 25.03 -53.90
CA GLU A 89 16.33 24.27 -54.99
C GLU A 89 15.64 24.53 -56.35
N ALA A 90 14.32 24.59 -56.35
CA ALA A 90 13.54 24.90 -57.53
C ALA A 90 13.78 26.33 -58.04
N GLU A 91 13.97 27.30 -57.15
CA GLU A 91 14.27 28.67 -57.52
C GLU A 91 15.69 28.86 -58.04
N VAL A 92 16.65 28.10 -57.54
CA VAL A 92 18.08 28.15 -57.94
C VAL A 92 18.33 27.37 -59.23
N GLY A 93 17.55 26.33 -59.42
CA GLY A 93 17.65 25.46 -60.60
C GLY A 93 16.86 25.96 -61.76
#